data_c98372d43d431d6d408e865b66c3b055
#
_entry.id   c98372d43d431d6d408e865b66c3b055
#
_cell.length_a   1.000
_cell.length_b   1.000
_cell.length_c   1.000
_cell.angle_alpha   90.00
_cell.angle_beta   90.00
_cell.angle_gamma   90.00
#
_symmetry.space_group_name_H-M   'P 1'
#
loop_
_entity.id
_entity.type
_entity.pdbx_description
1 polymer ?
#
loop_
_entity_poly.entity_id
_entity_poly.type
_entity_poly.pdbx_seq_one_letter_code
_entity_poly.pdbx_strand_id
1 'polypeptide(L)'
;MDVDSGPGTFIVGRTKLEPGQTLAPDPSTYEMLHSLSTPWPCLSFDIVHDNLGDTRKVYPATMYTVAGTQAENLRAKENALMVMKFSGLGRMERDDGGDESSDDDENEDEDAEPILESKSIPLTSTTNRIRAHQTPSQDPSRPPTTVTATMTESSNVFIHDVTPHLAAFDTPGAVITEKQNRPLSTIRAHKSEGYAVDWSPLFPAGKLLTGDNDGLIYVTTRTDGGGWVTDTRPFQGHASSVEEIQWSPSEASVFASASSDGTIRIWDVRSKSRTPALTMQVSDTDVNVMNWSRQTTHLLASGADDGVWGVWDLRQWKPSSSKSTKSTPIASFNYHKEQITSVEWHPTDDSIVAVAAGDNTVTLWDLAVELDDEESKDTAGVEDVPPQLLFVHYHKHAKEVHWHSQIPGTLVATGEEFSIFKTISV
;
A
#
# COMPACT_ATOMS: atom_id res chain seq x y z
N MET A 1 9.70 40.00 -27.68
CA MET A 1 10.69 38.97 -27.35
C MET A 1 10.12 38.34 -26.09
N ASP A 2 9.31 37.31 -26.29
CA ASP A 2 8.83 36.49 -25.16
C ASP A 2 10.04 35.72 -24.65
N VAL A 3 10.45 36.04 -23.44
CA VAL A 3 11.42 35.27 -22.69
C VAL A 3 10.66 33.99 -22.31
N ASP A 4 11.01 32.91 -22.98
CA ASP A 4 10.59 31.55 -22.61
C ASP A 4 11.10 31.34 -21.17
N SER A 5 10.23 31.63 -20.19
CA SER A 5 10.49 31.28 -18.80
C SER A 5 10.30 29.79 -18.72
N GLY A 6 11.40 29.06 -18.60
CA GLY A 6 11.36 27.61 -18.34
C GLY A 6 10.38 27.23 -17.24
N PRO A 7 10.05 25.93 -17.08
CA PRO A 7 9.06 25.50 -16.11
C PRO A 7 9.36 26.08 -14.71
N GLY A 8 8.42 26.87 -14.17
CA GLY A 8 8.58 27.47 -12.86
C GLY A 8 8.43 26.39 -11.77
N THR A 9 9.26 26.45 -10.75
CA THR A 9 9.16 25.54 -9.61
C THR A 9 7.82 25.75 -8.89
N PHE A 10 7.03 24.69 -8.76
CA PHE A 10 5.81 24.68 -7.96
C PHE A 10 6.15 24.45 -6.49
N ILE A 11 5.78 25.39 -5.64
CA ILE A 11 5.95 25.27 -4.20
C ILE A 11 4.56 25.17 -3.58
N VAL A 12 4.30 24.02 -2.93
CA VAL A 12 3.02 23.76 -2.25
C VAL A 12 2.73 24.85 -1.23
N GLY A 13 1.49 25.36 -1.24
CA GLY A 13 1.07 26.48 -0.36
C GLY A 13 1.47 27.87 -0.83
N ARG A 14 2.43 28.03 -1.75
CA ARG A 14 2.87 29.34 -2.31
C ARG A 14 2.48 29.55 -3.76
N THR A 15 2.67 28.52 -4.60
CA THR A 15 2.41 28.63 -6.03
C THR A 15 0.98 28.21 -6.35
N LYS A 16 0.28 29.00 -7.17
CA LYS A 16 -1.04 28.64 -7.70
C LYS A 16 -0.87 28.25 -9.17
N LEU A 17 -1.48 27.14 -9.56
CA LEU A 17 -1.53 26.75 -10.97
C LEU A 17 -2.45 27.71 -11.74
N GLU A 18 -1.97 28.22 -12.85
CA GLU A 18 -2.76 28.98 -13.81
C GLU A 18 -3.60 28.03 -14.68
N PRO A 19 -4.72 28.48 -15.25
CA PRO A 19 -5.54 27.66 -16.13
C PRO A 19 -4.73 27.08 -17.29
N GLY A 20 -4.68 25.75 -17.39
CA GLY A 20 -3.95 25.02 -18.44
C GLY A 20 -2.53 24.60 -18.05
N GLN A 21 -2.06 24.96 -16.86
CA GLN A 21 -0.82 24.39 -16.31
C GLN A 21 -1.08 23.04 -15.66
N THR A 22 -0.12 22.12 -15.81
CA THR A 22 -0.12 20.82 -15.15
C THR A 22 1.15 20.67 -14.34
N LEU A 23 1.06 19.97 -13.21
CA LEU A 23 2.24 19.59 -12.45
C LEU A 23 2.98 18.47 -13.18
N ALA A 24 4.30 18.59 -13.22
CA ALA A 24 5.19 17.53 -13.63
C ALA A 24 6.24 17.31 -12.54
N PRO A 25 6.69 16.07 -12.33
CA PRO A 25 7.75 15.80 -11.38
C PRO A 25 9.05 16.48 -11.82
N ASP A 26 9.84 16.97 -10.87
CA ASP A 26 11.19 17.45 -11.11
C ASP A 26 12.15 16.23 -11.07
N PRO A 27 12.71 15.81 -12.21
CA PRO A 27 13.57 14.62 -12.27
C PRO A 27 14.78 14.68 -11.35
N SER A 28 15.30 15.86 -11.04
CA SER A 28 16.48 16.04 -10.19
C SER A 28 16.25 15.62 -8.73
N THR A 29 15.00 15.50 -8.30
CA THR A 29 14.60 15.11 -6.94
C THR A 29 14.40 13.61 -6.77
N TYR A 30 14.52 12.84 -7.86
CA TYR A 30 14.35 11.38 -7.84
C TYR A 30 15.68 10.67 -8.14
N GLU A 31 15.90 9.56 -7.45
CA GLU A 31 16.92 8.59 -7.83
C GLU A 31 16.39 7.65 -8.93
N MET A 32 15.08 7.35 -8.89
CA MET A 32 14.38 6.53 -9.88
C MET A 32 12.93 7.02 -10.00
N LEU A 33 12.43 7.11 -11.22
CA LEU A 33 11.02 7.46 -11.48
C LEU A 33 10.56 6.82 -12.79
N HIS A 34 9.57 5.92 -12.69
CA HIS A 34 8.97 5.26 -13.83
C HIS A 34 7.45 5.22 -13.69
N SER A 35 6.75 5.44 -14.80
CA SER A 35 5.30 5.29 -14.93
C SER A 35 4.98 4.20 -15.93
N LEU A 36 4.14 3.24 -15.52
CA LEU A 36 3.76 2.10 -16.35
C LEU A 36 2.25 1.88 -16.30
N SER A 37 1.63 1.82 -17.47
CA SER A 37 0.18 1.67 -17.60
C SER A 37 -0.24 0.21 -17.70
N THR A 38 -1.39 -0.10 -17.13
CA THR A 38 -2.09 -1.38 -17.25
C THR A 38 -3.34 -1.23 -18.11
N PRO A 39 -3.90 -2.32 -18.68
CA PRO A 39 -5.10 -2.23 -19.52
C PRO A 39 -6.31 -1.59 -18.83
N TRP A 40 -6.40 -1.72 -17.51
CA TRP A 40 -7.41 -1.13 -16.64
C TRP A 40 -6.75 -0.60 -15.36
N PRO A 41 -7.25 0.48 -14.76
CA PRO A 41 -6.76 0.95 -13.47
C PRO A 41 -6.84 -0.15 -12.41
N CYS A 42 -5.93 -0.09 -11.44
CA CYS A 42 -5.90 -1.00 -10.30
C CYS A 42 -6.17 -0.22 -9.01
N LEU A 43 -7.24 -0.57 -8.30
CA LEU A 43 -7.53 0.04 -6.99
C LEU A 43 -6.56 -0.42 -5.91
N SER A 44 -6.11 -1.67 -6.01
CA SER A 44 -5.28 -2.29 -5.00
C SER A 44 -4.25 -3.21 -5.63
N PHE A 45 -3.07 -3.23 -5.02
CA PHE A 45 -1.97 -4.09 -5.40
C PHE A 45 -1.21 -4.56 -4.14
N ASP A 46 -0.28 -5.48 -4.31
CA ASP A 46 0.68 -5.85 -3.28
C ASP A 46 2.03 -6.21 -3.91
N ILE A 47 3.11 -5.94 -3.19
CA ILE A 47 4.46 -6.27 -3.62
C ILE A 47 4.78 -7.70 -3.24
N VAL A 48 5.23 -8.49 -4.20
CA VAL A 48 5.63 -9.89 -3.98
C VAL A 48 7.13 -9.94 -3.69
N HIS A 49 7.48 -10.48 -2.54
CA HIS A 49 8.88 -10.73 -2.20
C HIS A 49 9.49 -11.74 -3.18
N ASP A 50 10.62 -11.40 -3.79
CA ASP A 50 11.30 -12.20 -4.81
C ASP A 50 12.58 -12.86 -4.27
N ASN A 51 13.19 -13.70 -5.10
CA ASN A 51 14.42 -14.42 -4.75
C ASN A 51 15.69 -13.72 -5.26
N LEU A 52 15.59 -12.46 -5.72
CA LEU A 52 16.73 -11.69 -6.23
C LEU A 52 17.60 -11.10 -5.11
N GLY A 53 17.19 -11.28 -3.86
CA GLY A 53 17.90 -10.84 -2.67
C GLY A 53 17.34 -9.58 -2.04
N ASP A 54 17.73 -9.34 -0.79
CA ASP A 54 17.32 -8.20 0.02
C ASP A 54 18.33 -7.05 -0.08
N THR A 55 17.88 -5.83 0.29
CA THR A 55 18.70 -4.61 0.32
C THR A 55 19.40 -4.30 -1.01
N ARG A 56 18.74 -4.57 -2.12
CA ARG A 56 19.26 -4.34 -3.47
C ARG A 56 19.42 -2.85 -3.76
N LYS A 57 20.59 -2.49 -4.30
CA LYS A 57 20.94 -1.10 -4.68
C LYS A 57 21.44 -1.00 -6.12
N VAL A 58 21.45 -2.12 -6.84
CA VAL A 58 21.95 -2.21 -8.21
C VAL A 58 20.82 -1.88 -9.18
N TYR A 59 21.13 -1.14 -10.22
CA TYR A 59 20.28 -0.80 -11.33
C TYR A 59 20.75 -1.52 -12.60
N PRO A 60 19.84 -1.82 -13.57
CA PRO A 60 18.39 -1.60 -13.50
C PRO A 60 17.73 -2.57 -12.48
N ALA A 61 16.76 -2.05 -11.73
CA ALA A 61 16.06 -2.85 -10.74
C ALA A 61 14.95 -3.72 -11.38
N THR A 62 14.59 -4.81 -10.68
CA THR A 62 13.46 -5.68 -11.04
C THR A 62 12.62 -5.93 -9.79
N MET A 63 11.28 -5.92 -9.95
CA MET A 63 10.34 -6.22 -8.87
C MET A 63 9.10 -6.95 -9.38
N TYR A 64 8.38 -7.58 -8.46
CA TYR A 64 7.16 -8.33 -8.75
C TYR A 64 6.01 -7.81 -7.90
N THR A 65 4.83 -7.72 -8.52
CA THR A 65 3.61 -7.28 -7.85
C THR A 65 2.41 -8.14 -8.28
N VAL A 66 1.37 -8.09 -7.48
CA VAL A 66 0.04 -8.57 -7.84
C VAL A 66 -0.94 -7.41 -7.73
N ALA A 67 -1.88 -7.31 -8.67
CA ALA A 67 -2.89 -6.27 -8.64
C ALA A 67 -4.22 -6.79 -9.17
N GLY A 68 -5.29 -6.14 -8.78
CA GLY A 68 -6.61 -6.42 -9.31
C GLY A 68 -7.15 -5.24 -10.11
N THR A 69 -7.68 -5.51 -11.29
CA THR A 69 -8.16 -4.48 -12.21
C THR A 69 -9.58 -4.01 -11.89
N GLN A 70 -9.87 -2.79 -12.33
CA GLN A 70 -11.18 -2.16 -12.30
C GLN A 70 -11.61 -1.80 -13.74
N ALA A 71 -12.18 -2.77 -14.46
CA ALA A 71 -12.79 -2.53 -15.75
C ALA A 71 -14.14 -1.84 -15.61
N GLU A 72 -14.54 -1.08 -16.63
CA GLU A 72 -15.86 -0.47 -16.70
C GLU A 72 -16.98 -1.54 -16.57
N ASN A 73 -18.11 -1.18 -15.96
CA ASN A 73 -19.23 -2.10 -15.68
C ASN A 73 -19.70 -2.91 -16.91
N LEU A 74 -19.73 -2.29 -18.08
CA LEU A 74 -20.09 -2.99 -19.34
C LEU A 74 -19.01 -3.98 -19.80
N ARG A 75 -17.80 -3.85 -19.28
CA ARG A 75 -16.63 -4.66 -19.60
C ARG A 75 -16.13 -5.47 -18.39
N ALA A 76 -16.98 -5.71 -17.41
CA ALA A 76 -16.64 -6.42 -16.17
C ALA A 76 -15.92 -7.78 -16.38
N LYS A 77 -16.14 -8.45 -17.51
CA LYS A 77 -15.45 -9.69 -17.90
C LYS A 77 -13.98 -9.51 -18.27
N GLU A 78 -13.53 -8.28 -18.43
CA GLU A 78 -12.12 -7.94 -18.69
C GLU A 78 -11.34 -7.71 -17.40
N ASN A 79 -12.01 -7.77 -16.25
CA ASN A 79 -11.31 -7.75 -14.97
C ASN A 79 -10.40 -8.96 -14.81
N ALA A 80 -9.25 -8.72 -14.21
CA ALA A 80 -8.25 -9.75 -13.97
C ALA A 80 -7.50 -9.49 -12.65
N LEU A 81 -7.04 -10.58 -12.04
CA LEU A 81 -5.90 -10.55 -11.16
C LEU A 81 -4.66 -10.60 -12.04
N MET A 82 -3.83 -9.59 -11.96
CA MET A 82 -2.58 -9.47 -12.69
C MET A 82 -1.41 -9.84 -11.78
N VAL A 83 -0.55 -10.75 -12.24
CA VAL A 83 0.77 -11.01 -11.67
C VAL A 83 1.75 -10.32 -12.60
N MET A 84 2.53 -9.39 -12.09
CA MET A 84 3.34 -8.47 -12.89
C MET A 84 4.81 -8.54 -12.49
N LYS A 85 5.67 -8.39 -13.50
CA LYS A 85 7.10 -8.18 -13.36
C LYS A 85 7.44 -6.84 -13.99
N PHE A 86 8.02 -5.95 -13.22
CA PHE A 86 8.63 -4.72 -13.69
C PHE A 86 10.13 -4.94 -13.75
N SER A 87 10.74 -4.66 -14.89
CA SER A 87 12.18 -4.78 -15.10
C SER A 87 12.70 -3.61 -15.91
N GLY A 88 14.02 -3.47 -16.06
CA GLY A 88 14.61 -2.32 -16.73
C GLY A 88 14.36 -1.00 -15.96
N LEU A 89 14.16 -1.06 -14.64
CA LEU A 89 13.94 0.14 -13.82
C LEU A 89 15.30 0.82 -13.58
N GLY A 90 15.69 1.69 -14.52
CA GLY A 90 16.95 2.44 -14.50
C GLY A 90 16.95 3.57 -13.47
N ARG A 91 18.15 4.08 -13.20
CA ARG A 91 18.36 5.30 -12.41
C ARG A 91 18.05 6.53 -13.27
N MET A 92 17.57 7.60 -12.66
CA MET A 92 17.44 8.88 -13.34
C MET A 92 18.84 9.46 -13.61
N GLU A 93 19.09 9.87 -14.86
CA GLU A 93 20.30 10.61 -15.21
C GLU A 93 20.36 11.93 -14.42
N ARG A 94 21.47 12.17 -13.76
CA ARG A 94 21.78 13.48 -13.16
C ARG A 94 22.67 14.24 -14.11
N ASP A 95 22.23 15.41 -14.52
CA ASP A 95 23.08 16.38 -15.21
C ASP A 95 24.04 17.04 -14.19
N ASP A 96 25.02 16.27 -13.71
CA ASP A 96 26.11 16.78 -12.88
C ASP A 96 27.05 17.55 -13.82
N GLY A 97 26.68 18.81 -14.10
CA GLY A 97 27.46 19.72 -14.94
C GLY A 97 28.94 19.80 -14.61
N GLY A 98 29.75 18.93 -15.20
CA GLY A 98 31.17 19.08 -15.36
C GLY A 98 32.06 18.29 -14.39
N ASP A 99 32.52 17.16 -14.81
CA ASP A 99 33.95 16.89 -15.01
C ASP A 99 34.07 15.61 -15.87
N GLU A 100 34.63 15.76 -17.08
CA GLU A 100 35.01 14.65 -17.93
C GLU A 100 36.14 13.85 -17.25
N SER A 101 35.83 12.96 -16.35
CA SER A 101 36.72 11.85 -15.98
C SER A 101 36.29 10.64 -16.82
N SER A 102 36.99 10.51 -17.94
CA SER A 102 36.99 9.33 -18.78
C SER A 102 37.34 8.09 -17.97
N ASP A 103 36.32 7.30 -17.63
CA ASP A 103 36.44 5.86 -17.52
C ASP A 103 35.33 5.28 -18.41
N ASP A 104 35.77 4.78 -19.57
CA ASP A 104 35.00 4.04 -20.57
C ASP A 104 34.52 2.68 -19.92
N ASP A 105 33.55 2.73 -19.04
CA ASP A 105 32.67 1.60 -18.79
C ASP A 105 31.34 1.99 -19.50
N GLU A 106 31.21 1.56 -20.75
CA GLU A 106 29.96 1.54 -21.52
C GLU A 106 28.94 0.66 -20.76
N ASN A 107 28.28 1.21 -19.73
CA ASN A 107 27.11 0.60 -19.11
C ASN A 107 25.91 0.88 -20.03
N GLU A 108 25.79 0.09 -21.10
CA GLU A 108 24.59 0.06 -21.98
C GLU A 108 23.29 -0.23 -21.20
N ASP A 109 23.37 -0.52 -19.89
CA ASP A 109 22.24 -0.87 -19.03
C ASP A 109 21.55 0.36 -18.39
N GLU A 110 22.14 1.56 -18.45
CA GLU A 110 21.55 2.78 -17.87
C GLU A 110 20.40 3.32 -18.72
N ASP A 111 20.39 3.09 -20.02
CA ASP A 111 19.34 3.49 -20.95
C ASP A 111 18.20 2.47 -21.12
N ALA A 112 18.12 1.46 -20.26
CA ALA A 112 17.09 0.43 -20.38
C ALA A 112 15.69 1.02 -20.13
N GLU A 113 14.82 0.97 -21.13
CA GLU A 113 13.41 1.34 -20.98
C GLU A 113 12.72 0.39 -19.98
N PRO A 114 11.85 0.89 -19.10
CA PRO A 114 11.12 0.06 -18.15
C PRO A 114 10.16 -0.88 -18.89
N ILE A 115 10.16 -2.15 -18.49
CA ILE A 115 9.36 -3.20 -19.12
C ILE A 115 8.35 -3.73 -18.09
N LEU A 116 7.07 -3.75 -18.47
CA LEU A 116 5.99 -4.42 -17.74
C LEU A 116 5.61 -5.71 -18.46
N GLU A 117 5.91 -6.84 -17.83
CA GLU A 117 5.37 -8.14 -18.20
C GLU A 117 4.23 -8.54 -17.26
N SER A 118 3.18 -9.17 -17.78
CA SER A 118 2.06 -9.62 -16.96
C SER A 118 1.56 -11.02 -17.32
N LYS A 119 1.05 -11.72 -16.29
CA LYS A 119 0.26 -12.95 -16.41
C LYS A 119 -1.06 -12.71 -15.71
N SER A 120 -2.17 -13.00 -16.37
CA SER A 120 -3.49 -12.62 -15.87
C SER A 120 -4.35 -13.84 -15.55
N ILE A 121 -5.06 -13.76 -14.43
CA ILE A 121 -6.13 -14.68 -14.04
C ILE A 121 -7.46 -13.94 -14.26
N PRO A 122 -8.33 -14.41 -15.17
CA PRO A 122 -9.60 -13.73 -15.43
C PRO A 122 -10.50 -13.67 -14.19
N LEU A 123 -11.05 -12.50 -13.93
CA LEU A 123 -12.09 -12.27 -12.93
C LEU A 123 -13.36 -11.74 -13.61
N THR A 124 -14.49 -11.85 -12.93
CA THR A 124 -15.79 -11.39 -13.46
C THR A 124 -16.32 -10.15 -12.76
N SER A 125 -15.53 -9.61 -11.84
CA SER A 125 -15.89 -8.47 -11.00
C SER A 125 -14.65 -7.66 -10.67
N THR A 126 -14.83 -6.39 -10.40
CA THR A 126 -13.80 -5.47 -9.92
C THR A 126 -13.15 -5.99 -8.64
N THR A 127 -11.85 -5.79 -8.51
CA THR A 127 -11.10 -6.06 -7.28
C THR A 127 -11.11 -4.80 -6.40
N ASN A 128 -11.63 -4.93 -5.20
CA ASN A 128 -11.61 -3.86 -4.20
C ASN A 128 -10.30 -3.86 -3.40
N ARG A 129 -9.82 -5.06 -3.02
CA ARG A 129 -8.55 -5.22 -2.28
C ARG A 129 -7.88 -6.54 -2.66
N ILE A 130 -6.55 -6.50 -2.77
CA ILE A 130 -5.72 -7.70 -2.94
C ILE A 130 -4.56 -7.67 -1.95
N ARG A 131 -4.23 -8.85 -1.38
CA ARG A 131 -3.05 -9.04 -0.54
C ARG A 131 -2.39 -10.37 -0.85
N ALA A 132 -1.08 -10.36 -0.94
CA ALA A 132 -0.26 -11.54 -1.17
C ALA A 132 0.24 -12.14 0.15
N HIS A 133 0.40 -13.45 0.18
CA HIS A 133 1.00 -14.17 1.28
C HIS A 133 1.96 -15.24 0.77
N GLN A 134 3.13 -15.29 1.36
CA GLN A 134 4.14 -16.28 1.01
C GLN A 134 4.35 -17.28 2.13
N THR A 135 4.15 -18.55 1.80
CA THR A 135 4.46 -19.67 2.68
C THR A 135 5.86 -20.17 2.34
N PRO A 136 6.83 -20.13 3.26
CA PRO A 136 8.15 -20.68 3.04
C PRO A 136 8.07 -22.16 2.61
N SER A 137 8.91 -22.55 1.65
CA SER A 137 9.02 -23.95 1.28
C SER A 137 9.75 -24.73 2.35
N GLN A 138 9.29 -25.98 2.64
CA GLN A 138 10.04 -26.89 3.51
C GLN A 138 11.32 -27.41 2.84
N ASP A 139 11.39 -27.36 1.52
CA ASP A 139 12.55 -27.69 0.72
C ASP A 139 13.24 -26.38 0.29
N PRO A 140 14.46 -26.08 0.78
CA PRO A 140 15.18 -24.84 0.44
C PRO A 140 15.48 -24.70 -1.07
N SER A 141 15.41 -25.79 -1.83
CA SER A 141 15.62 -25.77 -3.30
C SER A 141 14.38 -25.33 -4.08
N ARG A 142 13.23 -25.17 -3.41
CA ARG A 142 11.98 -24.77 -4.04
C ARG A 142 11.61 -23.34 -3.61
N PRO A 143 11.07 -22.54 -4.53
CA PRO A 143 10.57 -21.21 -4.17
C PRO A 143 9.42 -21.32 -3.16
N PRO A 144 9.17 -20.26 -2.38
CA PRO A 144 8.00 -20.18 -1.52
C PRO A 144 6.71 -20.29 -2.36
N THR A 145 5.65 -20.80 -1.76
CA THR A 145 4.33 -20.76 -2.37
C THR A 145 3.72 -19.39 -2.13
N THR A 146 3.37 -18.69 -3.20
CA THR A 146 2.73 -17.37 -3.13
C THR A 146 1.25 -17.51 -3.44
N VAL A 147 0.41 -17.12 -2.49
CA VAL A 147 -1.05 -17.05 -2.65
C VAL A 147 -1.53 -15.63 -2.52
N THR A 148 -2.64 -15.29 -3.19
CA THR A 148 -3.30 -14.00 -3.07
C THR A 148 -4.70 -14.18 -2.49
N ALA A 149 -5.14 -13.24 -1.68
CA ALA A 149 -6.55 -13.05 -1.33
C ALA A 149 -7.08 -11.82 -2.06
N THR A 150 -8.10 -12.00 -2.87
CA THR A 150 -8.70 -10.96 -3.70
C THR A 150 -10.15 -10.76 -3.29
N MET A 151 -10.45 -9.66 -2.61
CA MET A 151 -11.82 -9.22 -2.30
C MET A 151 -12.37 -8.49 -3.52
N THR A 152 -13.57 -8.87 -3.93
CA THR A 152 -14.21 -8.30 -5.13
C THR A 152 -15.55 -7.65 -4.79
N GLU A 153 -16.00 -6.73 -5.66
CA GLU A 153 -17.31 -6.09 -5.61
C GLU A 153 -18.47 -7.10 -5.56
N SER A 154 -18.24 -8.33 -6.05
CA SER A 154 -19.23 -9.42 -5.96
C SER A 154 -19.38 -10.04 -4.56
N SER A 155 -18.80 -9.43 -3.53
CA SER A 155 -18.79 -9.93 -2.14
C SER A 155 -18.05 -11.26 -1.93
N ASN A 156 -17.33 -11.75 -2.93
CA ASN A 156 -16.53 -12.96 -2.82
C ASN A 156 -15.06 -12.62 -2.57
N VAL A 157 -14.39 -13.45 -1.77
CA VAL A 157 -12.94 -13.42 -1.66
C VAL A 157 -12.36 -14.67 -2.29
N PHE A 158 -11.51 -14.49 -3.28
CA PHE A 158 -10.83 -15.58 -3.98
C PHE A 158 -9.43 -15.76 -3.44
N ILE A 159 -9.04 -16.99 -3.14
CA ILE A 159 -7.66 -17.34 -2.81
C ILE A 159 -7.07 -18.05 -4.02
N HIS A 160 -6.07 -17.43 -4.68
CA HIS A 160 -5.38 -18.01 -5.83
C HIS A 160 -3.92 -18.36 -5.48
N ASP A 161 -3.41 -19.45 -6.07
CA ASP A 161 -1.99 -19.74 -6.12
C ASP A 161 -1.37 -19.07 -7.35
N VAL A 162 -0.54 -18.06 -7.13
CA VAL A 162 0.14 -17.32 -8.19
C VAL A 162 1.59 -17.77 -8.40
N THR A 163 2.05 -18.77 -7.65
CA THR A 163 3.41 -19.32 -7.79
C THR A 163 3.73 -19.75 -9.24
N PRO A 164 2.80 -20.44 -9.96
CA PRO A 164 3.06 -20.81 -11.35
C PRO A 164 3.18 -19.60 -12.29
N HIS A 165 2.46 -18.53 -11.98
CA HIS A 165 2.48 -17.29 -12.77
C HIS A 165 3.81 -16.55 -12.58
N LEU A 166 4.32 -16.47 -11.34
CA LEU A 166 5.65 -15.93 -11.05
C LEU A 166 6.76 -16.72 -11.73
N ALA A 167 6.72 -18.05 -11.61
CA ALA A 167 7.72 -18.94 -12.24
C ALA A 167 7.71 -18.86 -13.77
N ALA A 168 6.58 -18.48 -14.37
CA ALA A 168 6.46 -18.37 -15.82
C ALA A 168 7.20 -17.16 -16.42
N PHE A 169 7.63 -16.19 -15.62
CA PHE A 169 8.49 -15.10 -16.08
C PHE A 169 9.92 -15.56 -16.35
N ASP A 170 10.39 -16.58 -15.63
CA ASP A 170 11.75 -17.11 -15.75
C ASP A 170 11.82 -18.28 -16.75
N THR A 171 10.68 -18.69 -17.34
CA THR A 171 10.59 -19.82 -18.26
C THR A 171 10.03 -19.37 -19.61
N PRO A 172 10.88 -19.08 -20.61
CA PRO A 172 10.44 -18.70 -21.95
C PRO A 172 9.45 -19.72 -22.54
N GLY A 173 8.30 -19.23 -23.03
CA GLY A 173 7.27 -20.08 -23.64
C GLY A 173 6.40 -20.84 -22.62
N ALA A 174 6.54 -20.58 -21.32
CA ALA A 174 5.65 -21.18 -20.32
C ALA A 174 4.19 -20.80 -20.57
N VAL A 175 3.31 -21.80 -20.56
CA VAL A 175 1.86 -21.63 -20.73
C VAL A 175 1.18 -21.90 -19.40
N ILE A 176 0.46 -20.91 -18.90
CA ILE A 176 -0.39 -21.08 -17.72
C ILE A 176 -1.66 -21.81 -18.15
N THR A 177 -1.95 -22.91 -17.49
CA THR A 177 -3.14 -23.73 -17.79
C THR A 177 -4.37 -23.14 -17.11
N GLU A 178 -5.54 -23.39 -17.68
CA GLU A 178 -6.83 -23.01 -17.07
C GLU A 178 -7.00 -23.55 -15.64
N LYS A 179 -6.44 -24.71 -15.34
CA LYS A 179 -6.45 -25.29 -13.99
C LYS A 179 -5.67 -24.42 -12.98
N GLN A 180 -4.57 -23.84 -13.40
CA GLN A 180 -3.74 -22.95 -12.55
C GLN A 180 -4.41 -21.59 -12.30
N ASN A 181 -5.35 -21.19 -13.16
CA ASN A 181 -6.16 -19.98 -12.97
C ASN A 181 -7.35 -20.19 -12.04
N ARG A 182 -7.63 -21.43 -11.61
CA ARG A 182 -8.75 -21.67 -10.69
C ARG A 182 -8.38 -21.28 -9.27
N PRO A 183 -9.28 -20.63 -8.51
CA PRO A 183 -9.01 -20.34 -7.12
C PRO A 183 -8.87 -21.63 -6.31
N LEU A 184 -7.93 -21.63 -5.37
CA LEU A 184 -7.78 -22.67 -4.36
C LEU A 184 -9.01 -22.72 -3.45
N SER A 185 -9.60 -21.56 -3.17
CA SER A 185 -10.80 -21.41 -2.35
C SER A 185 -11.56 -20.14 -2.73
N THR A 186 -12.87 -20.18 -2.51
CA THR A 186 -13.75 -19.00 -2.60
C THR A 186 -14.50 -18.84 -1.28
N ILE A 187 -14.25 -17.76 -0.58
CA ILE A 187 -14.94 -17.38 0.66
C ILE A 187 -16.23 -16.67 0.26
N ARG A 188 -17.39 -17.22 0.71
CA ARG A 188 -18.73 -16.70 0.46
C ARG A 188 -19.45 -16.34 1.76
N ALA A 189 -18.69 -15.96 2.79
CA ALA A 189 -19.27 -15.61 4.08
C ALA A 189 -19.88 -14.21 4.07
N HIS A 190 -19.35 -13.31 3.25
CA HIS A 190 -19.81 -11.93 3.10
C HIS A 190 -21.09 -11.85 2.28
N LYS A 191 -21.98 -10.91 2.64
CA LYS A 191 -23.22 -10.60 1.92
C LYS A 191 -23.17 -9.28 1.18
N SER A 192 -22.26 -8.41 1.59
CA SER A 192 -21.91 -7.16 0.93
C SER A 192 -20.44 -7.21 0.51
N GLU A 193 -20.06 -6.35 -0.40
CA GLU A 193 -18.66 -6.13 -0.75
C GLU A 193 -17.85 -5.59 0.45
N GLY A 194 -16.55 -5.57 0.35
CA GLY A 194 -15.66 -5.02 1.36
C GLY A 194 -14.31 -4.63 0.80
N TYR A 195 -13.53 -3.95 1.62
CA TYR A 195 -12.20 -3.43 1.28
C TYR A 195 -11.10 -3.94 2.21
N ALA A 196 -11.48 -4.50 3.34
CA ALA A 196 -10.56 -4.92 4.39
C ALA A 196 -10.07 -6.36 4.19
N VAL A 197 -8.78 -6.53 3.93
CA VAL A 197 -8.13 -7.85 3.72
C VAL A 197 -6.73 -7.80 4.28
N ASP A 198 -6.37 -8.74 5.16
CA ASP A 198 -5.00 -8.87 5.66
C ASP A 198 -4.60 -10.28 6.04
N TRP A 199 -3.36 -10.66 5.72
CA TRP A 199 -2.74 -11.92 6.08
C TRP A 199 -1.94 -11.81 7.37
N SER A 200 -2.10 -12.79 8.26
CA SER A 200 -1.33 -12.81 9.50
C SER A 200 0.17 -13.00 9.24
N PRO A 201 1.03 -12.06 9.65
CA PRO A 201 2.47 -12.21 9.51
C PRO A 201 3.06 -13.29 10.45
N LEU A 202 2.33 -13.63 11.52
CA LEU A 202 2.77 -14.58 12.53
C LEU A 202 2.19 -15.99 12.34
N PHE A 203 1.48 -16.24 11.23
CA PHE A 203 0.93 -17.54 10.89
C PHE A 203 1.36 -17.95 9.46
N PRO A 204 2.58 -18.48 9.29
CA PRO A 204 3.17 -18.76 7.97
C PRO A 204 2.36 -19.69 7.08
N ALA A 205 1.55 -20.60 7.66
CA ALA A 205 0.67 -21.48 6.91
C ALA A 205 -0.46 -20.76 6.17
N GLY A 206 -0.81 -19.55 6.61
CA GLY A 206 -1.85 -18.69 6.05
C GLY A 206 -3.07 -18.59 6.96
N LYS A 207 -3.29 -17.38 7.47
CA LYS A 207 -4.48 -17.00 8.25
C LYS A 207 -4.91 -15.60 7.79
N LEU A 208 -6.13 -15.50 7.32
CA LEU A 208 -6.66 -14.32 6.62
C LEU A 208 -7.78 -13.68 7.42
N LEU A 209 -7.78 -12.37 7.48
CA LEU A 209 -8.92 -11.55 7.87
C LEU A 209 -9.57 -10.95 6.64
N THR A 210 -10.90 -10.85 6.68
CA THR A 210 -11.68 -10.12 5.68
C THR A 210 -12.82 -9.37 6.36
N GLY A 211 -13.06 -8.11 5.97
CA GLY A 211 -14.11 -7.25 6.50
C GLY A 211 -14.98 -6.70 5.38
N ASP A 212 -16.28 -6.48 5.67
CA ASP A 212 -17.27 -6.04 4.69
C ASP A 212 -17.98 -4.74 5.08
N ASN A 213 -18.80 -4.24 4.15
CA ASN A 213 -19.57 -3.00 4.32
C ASN A 213 -20.71 -3.13 5.35
N ASP A 214 -21.06 -4.36 5.76
CA ASP A 214 -22.01 -4.60 6.86
C ASP A 214 -21.33 -4.55 8.24
N GLY A 215 -20.04 -4.25 8.32
CA GLY A 215 -19.26 -4.16 9.56
C GLY A 215 -18.89 -5.52 10.14
N LEU A 216 -18.94 -6.58 9.34
CA LEU A 216 -18.64 -7.95 9.75
C LEU A 216 -17.23 -8.36 9.36
N ILE A 217 -16.53 -9.02 10.30
CA ILE A 217 -15.17 -9.49 10.07
C ILE A 217 -15.12 -11.00 10.22
N TYR A 218 -14.51 -11.68 9.23
CA TYR A 218 -14.34 -13.13 9.21
C TYR A 218 -12.86 -13.53 9.25
N VAL A 219 -12.61 -14.69 9.85
CA VAL A 219 -11.28 -15.32 9.88
C VAL A 219 -11.32 -16.58 9.04
N THR A 220 -10.39 -16.68 8.10
CA THR A 220 -10.15 -17.88 7.29
C THR A 220 -8.78 -18.44 7.59
N THR A 221 -8.67 -19.72 7.85
CA THR A 221 -7.41 -20.38 8.23
C THR A 221 -7.12 -21.53 7.27
N ARG A 222 -5.87 -21.69 6.89
CA ARG A 222 -5.41 -22.86 6.14
C ARG A 222 -5.32 -24.06 7.07
N THR A 223 -5.88 -25.18 6.66
CA THR A 223 -5.85 -26.44 7.41
C THR A 223 -4.58 -27.24 7.10
N ASP A 224 -4.22 -28.19 7.95
CA ASP A 224 -3.07 -29.09 7.75
C ASP A 224 -3.20 -29.90 6.46
N GLY A 225 -4.42 -30.16 5.98
CA GLY A 225 -4.71 -30.80 4.70
C GLY A 225 -4.57 -29.88 3.48
N GLY A 226 -4.15 -28.62 3.66
CA GLY A 226 -3.95 -27.62 2.60
C GLY A 226 -5.22 -26.91 2.13
N GLY A 227 -6.40 -27.24 2.66
CA GLY A 227 -7.66 -26.56 2.41
C GLY A 227 -7.80 -25.25 3.22
N TRP A 228 -8.84 -24.48 2.93
CA TRP A 228 -9.16 -23.25 3.63
C TRP A 228 -10.52 -23.35 4.31
N VAL A 229 -10.60 -22.93 5.56
CA VAL A 229 -11.84 -22.93 6.37
C VAL A 229 -12.08 -21.56 6.94
N THR A 230 -13.26 -21.00 6.63
CA THR A 230 -13.73 -19.74 7.19
C THR A 230 -14.59 -20.02 8.44
N ASP A 231 -14.31 -19.35 9.55
CA ASP A 231 -15.19 -19.40 10.71
C ASP A 231 -16.53 -18.71 10.35
N THR A 232 -17.62 -19.42 10.53
CA THR A 232 -18.96 -18.94 10.17
C THR A 232 -19.51 -17.88 11.10
N ARG A 233 -18.87 -17.68 12.27
CA ARG A 233 -19.25 -16.66 13.25
C ARG A 233 -18.37 -15.42 13.06
N PRO A 234 -18.91 -14.30 12.55
CA PRO A 234 -18.14 -13.08 12.39
C PRO A 234 -17.81 -12.43 13.73
N PHE A 235 -16.77 -11.59 13.72
CA PHE A 235 -16.57 -10.55 14.71
C PHE A 235 -17.53 -9.39 14.37
N GLN A 236 -18.19 -8.86 15.41
CA GLN A 236 -19.22 -7.82 15.26
C GLN A 236 -19.01 -6.71 16.25
N GLY A 237 -19.26 -5.49 15.80
CA GLY A 237 -19.15 -4.33 16.69
C GLY A 237 -19.14 -3.01 15.94
N HIS A 238 -18.55 -2.93 14.75
CA HIS A 238 -18.64 -1.73 13.92
C HIS A 238 -20.10 -1.43 13.56
N ALA A 239 -20.40 -0.14 13.49
CA ALA A 239 -21.73 0.35 13.14
C ALA A 239 -21.88 0.65 11.64
N SER A 240 -20.78 0.58 10.89
CA SER A 240 -20.67 0.85 9.47
C SER A 240 -19.59 -0.03 8.83
N SER A 241 -19.26 0.21 7.57
CA SER A 241 -18.27 -0.50 6.77
C SER A 241 -16.92 -0.62 7.46
N VAL A 242 -16.27 -1.78 7.31
CA VAL A 242 -14.86 -2.01 7.68
C VAL A 242 -14.00 -1.69 6.47
N GLU A 243 -13.26 -0.58 6.55
CA GLU A 243 -12.45 -0.08 5.43
C GLU A 243 -11.05 -0.68 5.41
N GLU A 244 -10.44 -0.88 6.58
CA GLU A 244 -9.10 -1.46 6.70
C GLU A 244 -9.03 -2.42 7.88
N ILE A 245 -8.16 -3.44 7.76
CA ILE A 245 -7.93 -4.42 8.81
C ILE A 245 -6.47 -4.88 8.78
N GLN A 246 -5.87 -5.03 9.96
CA GLN A 246 -4.51 -5.56 10.06
C GLN A 246 -4.32 -6.44 11.28
N TRP A 247 -3.61 -7.56 11.09
CA TRP A 247 -3.10 -8.35 12.19
C TRP A 247 -2.02 -7.56 12.94
N SER A 248 -1.97 -7.78 14.25
CA SER A 248 -0.85 -7.29 15.05
C SER A 248 0.46 -7.90 14.55
N PRO A 249 1.52 -7.09 14.39
CA PRO A 249 2.83 -7.60 13.99
C PRO A 249 3.54 -8.41 15.09
N SER A 250 3.08 -8.31 16.35
CA SER A 250 3.72 -8.95 17.52
C SER A 250 2.84 -9.95 18.26
N GLU A 251 1.49 -9.91 18.09
CA GLU A 251 0.55 -10.75 18.82
C GLU A 251 -0.34 -11.55 17.87
N ALA A 252 -0.08 -12.86 17.73
CA ALA A 252 -0.73 -13.74 16.74
C ALA A 252 -2.26 -13.87 16.89
N SER A 253 -2.83 -13.46 18.01
CA SER A 253 -4.28 -13.50 18.29
C SER A 253 -4.98 -12.15 18.20
N VAL A 254 -4.24 -11.06 17.98
CA VAL A 254 -4.76 -9.69 18.02
C VAL A 254 -4.78 -9.10 16.61
N PHE A 255 -5.82 -8.34 16.33
CA PHE A 255 -5.92 -7.54 15.12
C PHE A 255 -6.62 -6.20 15.36
N ALA A 256 -6.42 -5.25 14.49
CA ALA A 256 -7.08 -3.95 14.47
C ALA A 256 -7.98 -3.83 13.24
N SER A 257 -9.03 -3.02 13.33
CA SER A 257 -9.87 -2.63 12.20
C SER A 257 -10.21 -1.15 12.26
N ALA A 258 -10.25 -0.49 11.10
CA ALA A 258 -10.73 0.86 10.90
C ALA A 258 -12.07 0.82 10.15
N SER A 259 -12.94 1.80 10.43
CA SER A 259 -14.30 1.80 9.89
C SER A 259 -14.79 3.20 9.57
N SER A 260 -15.74 3.28 8.65
CA SER A 260 -16.53 4.48 8.38
C SER A 260 -17.42 4.92 9.54
N ASP A 261 -17.44 4.18 10.67
CA ASP A 261 -18.03 4.66 11.92
C ASP A 261 -17.09 5.61 12.71
N GLY A 262 -15.95 6.00 12.14
CA GLY A 262 -14.95 6.91 12.73
C GLY A 262 -14.08 6.25 13.80
N THR A 263 -14.21 4.93 14.01
CA THR A 263 -13.50 4.22 15.08
C THR A 263 -12.42 3.29 14.55
N ILE A 264 -11.37 3.12 15.37
CA ILE A 264 -10.46 1.97 15.29
C ILE A 264 -10.75 1.05 16.45
N ARG A 265 -10.79 -0.25 16.19
CA ARG A 265 -11.07 -1.29 17.17
C ARG A 265 -9.98 -2.34 17.23
N ILE A 266 -9.69 -2.79 18.44
CA ILE A 266 -8.74 -3.88 18.70
C ILE A 266 -9.53 -5.11 19.11
N TRP A 267 -9.16 -6.25 18.57
CA TRP A 267 -9.85 -7.51 18.70
C TRP A 267 -8.89 -8.64 19.12
N ASP A 268 -9.45 -9.65 19.82
CA ASP A 268 -8.73 -10.89 20.13
C ASP A 268 -9.53 -12.07 19.57
N VAL A 269 -8.92 -12.84 18.66
CA VAL A 269 -9.58 -14.00 18.02
C VAL A 269 -9.92 -15.12 19.01
N ARG A 270 -9.33 -15.13 20.20
CA ARG A 270 -9.63 -16.08 21.27
C ARG A 270 -10.92 -15.73 22.01
N SER A 271 -11.39 -14.49 21.87
CA SER A 271 -12.60 -14.02 22.55
C SER A 271 -13.84 -14.75 22.03
N LYS A 272 -14.54 -15.42 22.92
CA LYS A 272 -15.79 -16.12 22.60
C LYS A 272 -16.95 -15.17 22.28
N SER A 273 -16.91 -13.95 22.79
CA SER A 273 -17.94 -12.93 22.55
C SER A 273 -17.89 -12.36 21.13
N ARG A 274 -16.73 -12.44 20.46
CA ARG A 274 -16.52 -11.84 19.14
C ARG A 274 -16.80 -10.34 19.07
N THR A 275 -16.66 -9.65 20.20
CA THR A 275 -16.79 -8.20 20.34
C THR A 275 -15.40 -7.57 20.50
N PRO A 276 -15.24 -6.28 20.20
CA PRO A 276 -13.95 -5.62 20.35
C PRO A 276 -13.48 -5.57 21.79
N ALA A 277 -12.18 -5.75 22.00
CA ALA A 277 -11.52 -5.55 23.29
C ALA A 277 -11.35 -4.06 23.63
N LEU A 278 -11.04 -3.25 22.60
CA LEU A 278 -10.95 -1.80 22.69
C LEU A 278 -11.72 -1.15 21.53
N THR A 279 -12.31 0.02 21.77
CA THR A 279 -12.96 0.87 20.74
C THR A 279 -12.55 2.31 21.00
N MET A 280 -11.94 2.93 20.00
CA MET A 280 -11.46 4.31 20.09
C MET A 280 -12.04 5.13 18.94
N GLN A 281 -12.65 6.28 19.27
CA GLN A 281 -13.04 7.28 18.29
C GLN A 281 -11.78 8.07 17.89
N VAL A 282 -11.36 7.94 16.65
CA VAL A 282 -10.14 8.57 16.15
C VAL A 282 -10.45 9.71 15.16
N SER A 283 -11.58 9.65 14.48
CA SER A 283 -12.05 10.68 13.55
C SER A 283 -13.54 10.96 13.75
N ASP A 284 -13.98 12.14 13.34
CA ASP A 284 -15.40 12.49 13.24
C ASP A 284 -15.97 12.13 11.83
N THR A 285 -15.10 11.74 10.90
CA THR A 285 -15.43 11.23 9.56
C THR A 285 -14.97 9.77 9.42
N ASP A 286 -15.17 9.20 8.24
CA ASP A 286 -14.77 7.84 7.90
C ASP A 286 -13.25 7.64 8.09
N VAL A 287 -12.85 6.53 8.71
CA VAL A 287 -11.44 6.12 8.80
C VAL A 287 -11.18 5.09 7.71
N ASN A 288 -10.59 5.57 6.61
CA ASN A 288 -10.43 4.79 5.40
C ASN A 288 -9.27 3.79 5.47
N VAL A 289 -8.20 4.18 6.16
CA VAL A 289 -6.95 3.42 6.19
C VAL A 289 -6.31 3.45 7.55
N MET A 290 -5.56 2.40 7.85
CA MET A 290 -4.67 2.35 9.00
C MET A 290 -3.46 1.49 8.64
N ASN A 291 -2.34 1.76 9.31
CA ASN A 291 -1.15 0.93 9.20
C ASN A 291 -0.46 0.79 10.55
N TRP A 292 -0.22 -0.45 10.93
CA TRP A 292 0.43 -0.78 12.21
C TRP A 292 1.94 -0.79 12.02
N SER A 293 2.68 -0.03 12.84
CA SER A 293 4.14 -0.04 12.79
C SER A 293 4.68 -1.44 13.14
N ARG A 294 5.53 -1.96 12.24
CA ARG A 294 6.21 -3.25 12.47
C ARG A 294 7.43 -3.10 13.36
N GLN A 295 8.08 -1.93 13.33
CA GLN A 295 9.26 -1.63 14.14
C GLN A 295 8.84 -1.26 15.57
N THR A 296 7.91 -0.34 15.70
CA THR A 296 7.41 0.15 16.98
C THR A 296 5.96 -0.31 17.20
N THR A 297 5.80 -1.56 17.62
CA THR A 297 4.52 -2.32 17.60
C THR A 297 3.39 -1.75 18.47
N HIS A 298 3.63 -0.69 19.23
CA HIS A 298 2.59 0.05 19.94
C HIS A 298 2.12 1.29 19.17
N LEU A 299 2.70 1.60 18.01
CA LEU A 299 2.26 2.72 17.17
C LEU A 299 1.40 2.23 16.01
N LEU A 300 0.37 3.02 15.74
CA LEU A 300 -0.54 2.83 14.63
C LEU A 300 -0.77 4.17 13.94
N ALA A 301 -0.69 4.23 12.62
CA ALA A 301 -1.08 5.38 11.82
C ALA A 301 -2.48 5.16 11.26
N SER A 302 -3.27 6.22 11.09
CA SER A 302 -4.57 6.17 10.42
C SER A 302 -4.84 7.42 9.61
N GLY A 303 -5.61 7.28 8.54
CA GLY A 303 -6.05 8.36 7.67
C GLY A 303 -7.56 8.36 7.48
N ALA A 304 -8.14 9.55 7.41
CA ALA A 304 -9.57 9.77 7.39
C ALA A 304 -10.04 10.49 6.10
N ASP A 305 -11.35 10.55 5.94
CA ASP A 305 -12.01 11.12 4.76
C ASP A 305 -11.86 12.65 4.68
N ASP A 306 -11.60 13.30 5.80
CA ASP A 306 -11.36 14.76 5.86
C ASP A 306 -9.94 15.19 5.48
N GLY A 307 -9.08 14.25 5.03
CA GLY A 307 -7.68 14.51 4.69
C GLY A 307 -6.73 14.58 5.88
N VAL A 308 -7.23 14.31 7.08
CA VAL A 308 -6.40 14.27 8.29
C VAL A 308 -5.86 12.84 8.47
N TRP A 309 -4.56 12.77 8.75
CA TRP A 309 -3.95 11.54 9.20
C TRP A 309 -3.22 11.76 10.53
N GLY A 310 -3.05 10.69 11.30
CA GLY A 310 -2.43 10.80 12.62
C GLY A 310 -1.82 9.50 13.11
N VAL A 311 -1.00 9.63 14.15
CA VAL A 311 -0.29 8.53 14.81
C VAL A 311 -0.82 8.35 16.23
N TRP A 312 -1.03 7.12 16.61
CA TRP A 312 -1.64 6.71 17.86
C TRP A 312 -0.71 5.80 18.64
N ASP A 313 -0.59 6.03 19.95
CA ASP A 313 0.08 5.13 20.89
C ASP A 313 -0.97 4.22 21.57
N LEU A 314 -1.00 2.95 21.20
CA LEU A 314 -1.95 1.96 21.72
C LEU A 314 -1.85 1.75 23.24
N ARG A 315 -0.72 2.07 23.86
CA ARG A 315 -0.53 2.00 25.32
C ARG A 315 -1.38 3.03 26.07
N GLN A 316 -1.77 4.10 25.39
CA GLN A 316 -2.64 5.14 25.96
C GLN A 316 -4.12 4.76 25.87
N TRP A 317 -4.46 3.75 25.08
CA TRP A 317 -5.83 3.30 24.91
C TRP A 317 -6.26 2.44 26.10
N LYS A 318 -7.41 2.75 26.68
CA LYS A 318 -7.95 2.04 27.84
C LYS A 318 -9.32 1.47 27.54
N PRO A 319 -9.64 0.25 28.04
CA PRO A 319 -11.00 -0.26 27.97
C PRO A 319 -11.96 0.73 28.63
N SER A 320 -12.96 1.19 27.90
CA SER A 320 -13.99 2.08 28.43
C SER A 320 -15.25 1.31 28.76
N SER A 321 -15.82 1.55 29.92
CA SER A 321 -17.14 1.03 30.33
C SER A 321 -18.30 1.84 29.71
N SER A 322 -18.03 2.92 29.01
CA SER A 322 -19.00 3.78 28.32
C SER A 322 -18.58 4.00 26.87
N LYS A 323 -19.55 4.34 26.02
CA LYS A 323 -19.39 4.63 24.58
C LYS A 323 -18.07 5.31 24.24
N SER A 324 -17.49 4.93 23.10
CA SER A 324 -16.19 5.32 22.54
C SER A 324 -15.54 6.56 23.18
N THR A 325 -14.35 6.37 23.76
CA THR A 325 -13.56 7.48 24.28
C THR A 325 -12.85 8.12 23.09
N LYS A 326 -13.02 9.45 22.88
CA LYS A 326 -12.23 10.15 21.87
C LYS A 326 -10.77 10.12 22.31
N SER A 327 -9.90 9.59 21.47
CA SER A 327 -8.46 9.54 21.72
C SER A 327 -7.79 10.79 21.19
N THR A 328 -6.65 11.14 21.78
CA THR A 328 -5.78 12.17 21.25
C THR A 328 -4.62 11.50 20.57
N PRO A 329 -4.34 11.81 19.28
CA PRO A 329 -3.17 11.29 18.59
C PRO A 329 -1.88 11.86 19.19
N ILE A 330 -0.76 11.14 19.09
CA ILE A 330 0.56 11.66 19.45
C ILE A 330 1.11 12.62 18.39
N ALA A 331 0.69 12.45 17.14
CA ALA A 331 0.93 13.38 16.04
C ALA A 331 -0.30 13.39 15.12
N SER A 332 -0.62 14.57 14.57
CA SER A 332 -1.76 14.76 13.65
C SER A 332 -1.42 15.80 12.61
N PHE A 333 -1.74 15.49 11.35
CA PHE A 333 -1.39 16.30 10.19
C PHE A 333 -2.64 16.56 9.35
N ASN A 334 -2.93 17.84 9.12
CA ASN A 334 -4.02 18.33 8.27
C ASN A 334 -3.42 19.06 7.06
N TYR A 335 -2.70 18.30 6.24
CA TYR A 335 -2.03 18.83 5.05
C TYR A 335 -2.85 18.56 3.78
N HIS A 336 -3.33 17.32 3.62
CA HIS A 336 -4.12 16.91 2.47
C HIS A 336 -5.49 17.59 2.46
N LYS A 337 -6.04 17.79 1.26
CA LYS A 337 -7.30 18.49 1.06
C LYS A 337 -8.46 17.57 0.71
N GLU A 338 -8.14 16.29 0.47
CA GLU A 338 -9.10 15.24 0.17
C GLU A 338 -8.77 13.98 0.98
N GLN A 339 -9.63 12.99 0.92
CA GLN A 339 -9.55 11.76 1.70
C GLN A 339 -8.16 11.10 1.60
N ILE A 340 -7.69 10.58 2.72
CA ILE A 340 -6.51 9.72 2.75
C ILE A 340 -6.91 8.36 2.18
N THR A 341 -6.14 7.89 1.20
CA THR A 341 -6.41 6.64 0.47
C THR A 341 -5.46 5.51 0.84
N SER A 342 -4.26 5.83 1.32
CA SER A 342 -3.29 4.84 1.79
C SER A 342 -2.31 5.46 2.79
N VAL A 343 -1.87 4.67 3.74
CA VAL A 343 -0.84 5.04 4.72
C VAL A 343 0.05 3.82 4.95
N GLU A 344 1.38 3.98 4.89
CA GLU A 344 2.30 2.89 5.21
C GLU A 344 3.57 3.38 5.89
N TRP A 345 3.92 2.72 7.01
CA TRP A 345 5.21 2.92 7.67
C TRP A 345 6.34 2.38 6.81
N HIS A 346 7.47 3.07 6.81
CA HIS A 346 8.68 2.57 6.18
C HIS A 346 9.10 1.22 6.81
N PRO A 347 9.53 0.22 6.02
CA PRO A 347 9.75 -1.13 6.52
C PRO A 347 10.88 -1.28 7.55
N THR A 348 11.86 -0.38 7.56
CA THR A 348 13.05 -0.44 8.42
C THR A 348 13.31 0.82 9.23
N ASP A 349 12.62 1.93 8.94
CA ASP A 349 12.73 3.19 9.67
C ASP A 349 11.40 3.50 10.36
N ASP A 350 11.40 3.65 11.68
CA ASP A 350 10.19 3.84 12.48
C ASP A 350 9.73 5.30 12.57
N SER A 351 10.44 6.22 11.94
CA SER A 351 10.07 7.64 11.83
C SER A 351 9.42 8.00 10.49
N ILE A 352 9.61 7.19 9.44
CA ILE A 352 9.19 7.52 8.09
C ILE A 352 7.84 6.89 7.75
N VAL A 353 6.94 7.72 7.18
CA VAL A 353 5.59 7.30 6.74
C VAL A 353 5.32 7.83 5.34
N ALA A 354 4.78 6.96 4.47
CA ALA A 354 4.20 7.35 3.19
C ALA A 354 2.68 7.48 3.31
N VAL A 355 2.10 8.53 2.73
CA VAL A 355 0.67 8.81 2.75
C VAL A 355 0.20 9.17 1.34
N ALA A 356 -0.79 8.45 0.83
CA ALA A 356 -1.46 8.79 -0.43
C ALA A 356 -2.84 9.41 -0.15
N ALA A 357 -3.26 10.36 -0.97
CA ALA A 357 -4.53 11.05 -0.80
C ALA A 357 -5.25 11.30 -2.14
N GLY A 358 -6.55 11.56 -2.07
CA GLY A 358 -7.41 11.87 -3.22
C GLY A 358 -7.06 13.20 -3.91
N ASP A 359 -6.27 14.04 -3.28
CA ASP A 359 -5.73 15.30 -3.86
C ASP A 359 -4.62 15.09 -4.89
N ASN A 360 -4.44 13.86 -5.36
CA ASN A 360 -3.46 13.43 -6.37
C ASN A 360 -2.01 13.53 -5.88
N THR A 361 -1.77 13.33 -4.60
CA THR A 361 -0.42 13.34 -4.04
C THR A 361 -0.11 12.08 -3.25
N VAL A 362 1.16 11.71 -3.27
CA VAL A 362 1.80 10.80 -2.31
C VAL A 362 2.85 11.61 -1.57
N THR A 363 2.74 11.65 -0.27
CA THR A 363 3.63 12.46 0.60
C THR A 363 4.48 11.55 1.48
N LEU A 364 5.73 11.96 1.70
CA LEU A 364 6.66 11.29 2.60
C LEU A 364 6.89 12.18 3.82
N TRP A 365 6.89 11.57 4.99
CA TRP A 365 6.95 12.25 6.26
C TRP A 365 8.05 11.65 7.13
N ASP A 366 8.83 12.51 7.79
CA ASP A 366 9.74 12.12 8.86
C ASP A 366 9.25 12.68 10.20
N LEU A 367 8.76 11.79 11.04
CA LEU A 367 8.21 12.15 12.35
C LEU A 367 9.30 12.48 13.38
N ALA A 368 10.57 12.20 13.08
CA ALA A 368 11.69 12.54 13.95
C ALA A 368 12.14 14.00 13.82
N VAL A 369 11.66 14.71 12.79
CA VAL A 369 11.95 16.14 12.61
C VAL A 369 11.23 16.96 13.67
N GLU A 370 11.98 17.56 14.57
CA GLU A 370 11.49 18.52 15.56
C GLU A 370 11.73 19.96 15.08
N LEU A 371 10.81 20.87 15.42
CA LEU A 371 11.03 22.30 15.22
C LEU A 371 12.04 22.78 16.26
N ASP A 372 13.19 23.23 15.82
CA ASP A 372 14.05 24.06 16.67
C ASP A 372 13.48 25.49 16.71
N ASP A 373 13.06 25.94 17.89
CA ASP A 373 12.43 27.25 18.10
C ASP A 373 13.30 28.45 17.66
N GLU A 374 14.61 28.27 17.49
CA GLU A 374 15.53 29.31 17.03
C GLU A 374 15.70 29.32 15.49
N GLU A 375 15.78 28.17 14.84
CA GLU A 375 15.86 28.08 13.36
C GLU A 375 14.54 28.41 12.66
N SER A 376 13.41 28.15 13.28
CA SER A 376 12.08 28.45 12.70
C SER A 376 11.81 29.95 12.50
N LYS A 377 12.61 30.84 13.10
CA LYS A 377 12.49 32.31 12.94
C LYS A 377 13.26 32.82 11.72
N ASP A 378 14.30 32.12 11.27
CA ASP A 378 15.16 32.55 10.14
C ASP A 378 14.87 31.79 8.84
N THR A 379 14.45 30.55 8.91
CA THR A 379 13.86 29.86 7.76
C THR A 379 12.40 30.31 7.66
N ALA A 380 12.12 31.25 6.75
CA ALA A 380 10.75 31.56 6.36
C ALA A 380 10.10 30.33 5.77
N GLY A 381 9.69 29.39 6.65
CA GLY A 381 8.93 28.20 6.30
C GLY A 381 7.73 28.61 5.47
N VAL A 382 7.32 27.77 4.55
CA VAL A 382 6.08 27.99 3.81
C VAL A 382 4.97 27.92 4.86
N GLU A 383 4.20 28.98 4.99
CA GLU A 383 3.03 29.02 5.86
C GLU A 383 2.14 27.82 5.47
N ASP A 384 1.68 27.03 6.43
CA ASP A 384 0.88 25.80 6.26
C ASP A 384 1.61 24.51 5.79
N VAL A 385 2.94 24.48 5.70
CA VAL A 385 3.68 23.23 5.41
C VAL A 385 4.36 22.70 6.69
N PRO A 386 3.97 21.53 7.20
CA PRO A 386 4.61 20.94 8.37
C PRO A 386 6.09 20.62 8.12
N PRO A 387 6.99 20.85 9.09
CA PRO A 387 8.42 20.58 8.94
C PRO A 387 8.74 19.10 8.76
N GLN A 388 7.85 18.22 9.20
CA GLN A 388 7.94 16.77 9.03
C GLN A 388 7.68 16.32 7.59
N LEU A 389 7.13 17.17 6.71
CA LEU A 389 6.88 16.82 5.32
C LEU A 389 8.19 16.84 4.53
N LEU A 390 8.69 15.66 4.16
CA LEU A 390 9.94 15.51 3.41
C LEU A 390 9.77 15.69 1.92
N PHE A 391 8.69 15.15 1.34
CA PHE A 391 8.53 15.06 -0.09
C PHE A 391 7.06 15.01 -0.50
N VAL A 392 6.76 15.59 -1.67
CA VAL A 392 5.44 15.51 -2.31
C VAL A 392 5.62 14.97 -3.71
N HIS A 393 5.11 13.77 -3.97
CA HIS A 393 5.04 13.16 -5.29
C HIS A 393 3.63 13.34 -5.86
N TYR A 394 3.53 13.95 -7.06
CA TYR A 394 2.27 14.06 -7.76
C TYR A 394 1.94 12.75 -8.46
N HIS A 395 0.78 12.17 -8.14
CA HIS A 395 0.30 10.94 -8.74
C HIS A 395 -1.22 10.97 -8.91
N LYS A 396 -1.66 11.06 -10.16
CA LYS A 396 -3.06 11.25 -10.51
C LYS A 396 -3.94 10.11 -10.03
N HIS A 397 -5.01 10.46 -9.29
CA HIS A 397 -5.94 9.51 -8.68
C HIS A 397 -5.26 8.48 -7.77
N ALA A 398 -4.30 8.92 -6.95
CA ALA A 398 -3.59 8.05 -6.02
C ALA A 398 -4.55 7.20 -5.18
N LYS A 399 -4.37 5.88 -5.19
CA LYS A 399 -5.22 4.90 -4.51
C LYS A 399 -4.48 4.17 -3.40
N GLU A 400 -3.37 3.54 -3.72
CA GLU A 400 -2.62 2.74 -2.77
C GLU A 400 -1.12 2.99 -2.97
N VAL A 401 -0.35 3.00 -1.88
CA VAL A 401 1.11 3.15 -1.90
C VAL A 401 1.75 2.10 -1.00
N HIS A 402 2.83 1.47 -1.47
CA HIS A 402 3.60 0.50 -0.72
C HIS A 402 5.09 0.72 -0.86
N TRP A 403 5.81 0.53 0.26
CA TRP A 403 7.26 0.46 0.29
C TRP A 403 7.76 -0.88 -0.21
N HIS A 404 8.78 -0.87 -1.05
CA HIS A 404 9.43 -2.12 -1.46
C HIS A 404 10.41 -2.60 -0.39
N SER A 405 10.09 -3.73 0.24
CA SER A 405 10.88 -4.25 1.36
C SER A 405 12.32 -4.69 0.98
N GLN A 406 12.56 -5.07 -0.29
CA GLN A 406 13.84 -5.58 -0.78
C GLN A 406 14.67 -4.54 -1.55
N ILE A 407 14.09 -3.41 -1.96
CA ILE A 407 14.77 -2.29 -2.64
C ILE A 407 14.56 -1.06 -1.76
N PRO A 408 15.49 -0.74 -0.86
CA PRO A 408 15.32 0.31 0.15
C PRO A 408 14.99 1.67 -0.47
N GLY A 409 14.06 2.39 0.14
CA GLY A 409 13.64 3.73 -0.27
C GLY A 409 12.74 3.75 -1.52
N THR A 410 12.46 2.59 -2.13
CA THR A 410 11.59 2.50 -3.31
C THR A 410 10.12 2.39 -2.91
N LEU A 411 9.28 3.19 -3.56
CA LEU A 411 7.83 3.17 -3.43
C LEU A 411 7.18 2.76 -4.75
N VAL A 412 6.05 2.11 -4.61
CA VAL A 412 5.13 1.85 -5.72
C VAL A 412 3.77 2.45 -5.34
N ALA A 413 3.17 3.19 -6.24
CA ALA A 413 1.84 3.75 -6.06
C ALA A 413 0.93 3.39 -7.24
N THR A 414 -0.37 3.23 -6.97
CA THR A 414 -1.40 3.03 -7.99
C THR A 414 -2.35 4.22 -8.07
N GLY A 415 -2.84 4.44 -9.27
CA GLY A 415 -3.82 5.45 -9.60
C GLY A 415 -4.36 5.19 -11.00
N GLU A 416 -4.23 6.15 -11.94
CA GLU A 416 -4.46 5.88 -13.36
C GLU A 416 -3.44 4.88 -13.94
N GLU A 417 -2.23 4.88 -13.40
CA GLU A 417 -1.11 4.01 -13.76
C GLU A 417 -0.34 3.59 -12.52
N PHE A 418 0.67 2.76 -12.69
CA PHE A 418 1.67 2.47 -11.66
C PHE A 418 2.77 3.51 -11.71
N SER A 419 3.04 4.17 -10.59
CA SER A 419 4.25 4.97 -10.40
C SER A 419 5.22 4.22 -9.50
N ILE A 420 6.44 4.01 -9.99
CA ILE A 420 7.54 3.38 -9.26
C ILE A 420 8.61 4.43 -9.09
N PHE A 421 8.88 4.81 -7.85
CA PHE A 421 9.80 5.91 -7.62
C PHE A 421 10.65 5.72 -6.37
N LYS A 422 11.80 6.34 -6.37
CA LYS A 422 12.69 6.51 -5.24
C LYS A 422 13.19 7.93 -5.23
N THR A 423 13.09 8.60 -4.07
CA THR A 423 13.52 9.97 -3.90
C THR A 423 14.96 10.03 -3.38
N ILE A 424 15.60 11.18 -3.53
CA ILE A 424 16.91 11.42 -2.94
C ILE A 424 16.85 11.68 -1.44
N SER A 425 15.65 11.86 -0.88
CA SER A 425 15.41 12.28 0.51
C SER A 425 15.23 11.10 1.48
N VAL A 426 15.02 9.86 0.97
CA VAL A 426 14.72 8.67 1.80
C VAL A 426 15.56 7.48 1.36
#